data_3bf801251753da151ef561d50ccfe24b
#
_entry.id   3bf801251753da151ef561d50ccfe24b
#
_cell.length_a   1.000
_cell.length_b   1.000
_cell.length_c   1.000
_cell.angle_alpha   90.00
_cell.angle_beta   90.00
_cell.angle_gamma   90.00
#
_symmetry.space_group_name_H-M   'P 1'
#
loop_
_entity.id
_entity.type
_entity.pdbx_description
1 polymer ?
#
loop_
_entity_poly.entity_id
_entity_poly.type
_entity_poly.pdbx_seq_one_letter_code
_entity_poly.pdbx_strand_id
1 'polypeptide(L)'
;MEFVRNERDFIDHCHSLAVLGGTFDPIHMGHLAIAQAVCDRLRPQRVLFIPSSQPAHKQGRQISPAIHRYNMTALAVCEHPSFDVSRLELDRAGVSYTIDTARALKAICPIKAEISFIIGADALMDILSWKNAAELLKTCRFIVVPRPGYEKKAPEYVDYLIKTHGSMIHCLEGPLIDISSTDIRERFKEGLPVEGLIPKQVEDYARRHGLYPAKPAAFHFEAALKSLRSRLSPKRFTHTMGVIAEAERLAAHYAQDIEKARIAALLHDCAKEYSADKKRALCRLWGVQLDDALQASIDITHSLLGAESARRDFNIHDPDILQAIRYHTTGHGNMTMLDKIIMLADYIEPYRTSWGPINEMRRLALTDINQALILGTKCTIKEEQELGRPIHPWSLDALRVLTKEDTR
;
A
#
# COMPACT_ATOMS: atom_id res chain seq x y z
N MET A 1 -0.05 -26.30 6.68
CA MET A 1 -1.42 -26.85 6.76
C MET A 1 -1.86 -27.16 5.35
N GLU A 2 -1.92 -28.44 4.99
CA GLU A 2 -2.49 -28.91 3.73
C GLU A 2 -4.01 -28.78 3.83
N PHE A 3 -4.57 -27.69 3.33
CA PHE A 3 -6.02 -27.49 3.22
C PHE A 3 -6.59 -27.96 1.88
N VAL A 4 -5.84 -28.71 1.10
CA VAL A 4 -6.28 -29.21 -0.21
C VAL A 4 -6.68 -30.66 -0.05
N ARG A 5 -8.00 -30.93 -0.06
CA ARG A 5 -8.48 -32.26 -0.40
C ARG A 5 -7.88 -32.60 -1.76
N ASN A 6 -7.36 -33.81 -1.92
CA ASN A 6 -6.67 -34.23 -3.14
C ASN A 6 -7.59 -33.94 -4.35
N GLU A 7 -7.23 -32.99 -5.20
CA GLU A 7 -8.04 -32.53 -6.34
C GLU A 7 -8.46 -33.68 -7.24
N ARG A 8 -7.63 -34.76 -7.34
CA ARG A 8 -7.90 -35.95 -8.12
C ARG A 8 -9.01 -36.84 -7.54
N ASP A 9 -9.00 -37.10 -6.24
CA ASP A 9 -10.03 -37.95 -5.58
C ASP A 9 -11.43 -37.32 -5.67
N PHE A 10 -11.49 -36.02 -5.82
CA PHE A 10 -12.71 -35.24 -5.93
C PHE A 10 -13.29 -35.26 -7.35
N ILE A 11 -12.44 -35.10 -8.37
CA ILE A 11 -12.85 -34.96 -9.77
C ILE A 11 -13.26 -36.30 -10.36
N ASP A 12 -12.59 -37.42 -9.96
CA ASP A 12 -12.81 -38.73 -10.51
C ASP A 12 -14.22 -39.31 -10.25
N HIS A 13 -14.96 -38.77 -9.31
CA HIS A 13 -16.31 -39.24 -8.94
C HIS A 13 -17.41 -38.17 -9.08
N CYS A 14 -17.08 -36.98 -9.64
CA CYS A 14 -18.00 -35.89 -9.78
C CYS A 14 -18.83 -35.97 -11.08
N HIS A 15 -20.13 -36.23 -10.99
CA HIS A 15 -21.02 -36.31 -12.13
C HIS A 15 -21.71 -34.98 -12.46
N SER A 16 -21.72 -34.02 -11.56
CA SER A 16 -22.32 -32.69 -11.74
C SER A 16 -21.48 -31.62 -11.06
N LEU A 17 -20.83 -30.78 -11.86
CA LEU A 17 -19.89 -29.76 -11.43
C LEU A 17 -20.36 -28.38 -11.91
N ALA A 18 -20.54 -27.45 -10.99
CA ALA A 18 -20.66 -26.04 -11.31
C ALA A 18 -19.31 -25.35 -11.14
N VAL A 19 -18.90 -24.50 -12.07
CA VAL A 19 -17.59 -23.84 -12.09
C VAL A 19 -17.78 -22.34 -12.00
N LEU A 20 -17.22 -21.72 -10.99
CA LEU A 20 -17.16 -20.27 -10.84
C LEU A 20 -15.74 -19.78 -11.08
N GLY A 21 -15.48 -19.33 -12.31
CA GLY A 21 -14.20 -18.69 -12.65
C GLY A 21 -14.21 -17.20 -12.27
N GLY A 22 -13.07 -16.69 -11.85
CA GLY A 22 -12.97 -15.28 -11.50
C GLY A 22 -11.57 -14.81 -11.15
N THR A 23 -11.38 -13.49 -11.12
CA THR A 23 -10.11 -12.92 -10.64
C THR A 23 -9.95 -13.10 -9.14
N PHE A 24 -11.05 -12.95 -8.37
CA PHE A 24 -11.10 -13.06 -6.90
C PHE A 24 -10.05 -12.21 -6.19
N ASP A 25 -10.06 -10.91 -6.46
CA ASP A 25 -9.08 -9.95 -5.96
C ASP A 25 -9.71 -8.82 -5.11
N PRO A 26 -10.20 -9.13 -3.88
CA PRO A 26 -10.38 -10.45 -3.27
C PRO A 26 -11.69 -11.15 -3.67
N ILE A 27 -11.83 -12.42 -3.29
CA ILE A 27 -13.13 -13.09 -3.20
C ILE A 27 -13.99 -12.38 -2.15
N HIS A 28 -15.31 -12.35 -2.34
CA HIS A 28 -16.23 -11.63 -1.46
C HIS A 28 -17.56 -12.36 -1.30
N MET A 29 -18.39 -11.89 -0.34
CA MET A 29 -19.67 -12.50 -0.01
C MET A 29 -20.60 -12.63 -1.21
N GLY A 30 -20.50 -11.71 -2.19
CA GLY A 30 -21.26 -11.82 -3.45
C GLY A 30 -20.93 -13.07 -4.26
N HIS A 31 -19.66 -13.46 -4.33
CA HIS A 31 -19.25 -14.69 -5.01
C HIS A 31 -19.79 -15.93 -4.29
N LEU A 32 -19.70 -15.94 -2.95
CA LEU A 32 -20.18 -17.07 -2.15
C LEU A 32 -21.69 -17.22 -2.22
N ALA A 33 -22.43 -16.11 -2.17
CA ALA A 33 -23.89 -16.14 -2.27
C ALA A 33 -24.38 -16.61 -3.65
N ILE A 34 -23.67 -16.26 -4.73
CA ILE A 34 -23.96 -16.78 -6.07
C ILE A 34 -23.75 -18.30 -6.08
N ALA A 35 -22.63 -18.79 -5.54
CA ALA A 35 -22.33 -20.21 -5.47
C ALA A 35 -23.37 -20.97 -4.62
N GLN A 36 -23.78 -20.39 -3.49
CA GLN A 36 -24.83 -20.95 -2.63
C GLN A 36 -26.18 -21.02 -3.34
N ALA A 37 -26.58 -19.95 -4.06
CA ALA A 37 -27.83 -19.94 -4.82
C ALA A 37 -27.86 -21.02 -5.91
N VAL A 38 -26.72 -21.29 -6.54
CA VAL A 38 -26.57 -22.41 -7.49
C VAL A 38 -26.73 -23.76 -6.77
N CYS A 39 -26.16 -23.94 -5.60
CA CYS A 39 -26.32 -25.15 -4.79
C CYS A 39 -27.79 -25.38 -4.40
N ASP A 40 -28.46 -24.35 -3.93
CA ASP A 40 -29.83 -24.44 -3.44
C ASP A 40 -30.84 -24.81 -4.54
N ARG A 41 -30.63 -24.28 -5.76
CA ARG A 41 -31.58 -24.43 -6.87
C ARG A 41 -31.25 -25.56 -7.83
N LEU A 42 -29.97 -25.76 -8.15
CA LEU A 42 -29.56 -26.73 -9.18
C LEU A 42 -28.90 -27.97 -8.59
N ARG A 43 -28.52 -27.92 -7.31
CA ARG A 43 -27.95 -29.02 -6.53
C ARG A 43 -26.79 -29.77 -7.25
N PRO A 44 -25.79 -29.03 -7.79
CA PRO A 44 -24.60 -29.71 -8.28
C PRO A 44 -23.93 -30.45 -7.15
N GLN A 45 -23.21 -31.53 -7.48
CA GLN A 45 -22.43 -32.26 -6.47
C GLN A 45 -21.40 -31.35 -5.82
N ARG A 46 -20.83 -30.41 -6.63
CA ARG A 46 -19.83 -29.45 -6.18
C ARG A 46 -19.92 -28.13 -6.95
N VAL A 47 -19.44 -27.06 -6.29
CA VAL A 47 -19.09 -25.80 -6.92
C VAL A 47 -17.59 -25.59 -6.82
N LEU A 48 -16.92 -25.54 -7.95
CA LEU A 48 -15.47 -25.38 -8.08
C LEU A 48 -15.13 -23.93 -8.39
N PHE A 49 -14.42 -23.28 -7.48
CA PHE A 49 -13.88 -21.94 -7.68
C PHE A 49 -12.54 -22.05 -8.41
N ILE A 50 -12.38 -21.33 -9.51
CA ILE A 50 -11.13 -21.30 -10.29
C ILE A 50 -10.61 -19.87 -10.37
N PRO A 51 -9.65 -19.48 -9.49
CA PRO A 51 -8.98 -18.20 -9.61
C PRO A 51 -8.16 -18.13 -10.89
N SER A 52 -8.37 -17.08 -11.70
CA SER A 52 -7.62 -16.90 -12.95
C SER A 52 -6.14 -16.60 -12.67
N SER A 53 -5.22 -17.22 -13.42
CA SER A 53 -3.79 -16.89 -13.35
C SER A 53 -3.55 -15.46 -13.87
N GLN A 54 -3.79 -15.28 -15.16
CA GLN A 54 -3.71 -13.98 -15.86
C GLN A 54 -5.04 -13.70 -16.57
N PRO A 55 -5.96 -12.93 -15.96
CA PRO A 55 -7.27 -12.70 -16.55
C PRO A 55 -7.17 -11.89 -17.85
N ALA A 56 -7.74 -12.42 -18.94
CA ALA A 56 -7.67 -11.83 -20.29
C ALA A 56 -8.22 -10.39 -20.35
N HIS A 57 -9.27 -10.10 -19.57
CA HIS A 57 -9.96 -8.80 -19.57
C HIS A 57 -9.34 -7.73 -18.67
N LYS A 58 -8.22 -8.04 -17.97
CA LYS A 58 -7.58 -7.12 -17.01
C LYS A 58 -6.10 -6.88 -17.31
N GLN A 59 -5.68 -7.05 -18.55
CA GLN A 59 -4.30 -6.74 -18.96
C GLN A 59 -4.00 -5.25 -18.72
N GLY A 60 -2.84 -4.99 -18.08
CA GLY A 60 -2.42 -3.62 -17.73
C GLY A 60 -2.99 -3.06 -16.41
N ARG A 61 -3.83 -3.82 -15.68
CA ARG A 61 -4.28 -3.43 -14.32
C ARG A 61 -3.42 -4.11 -13.26
N GLN A 62 -3.14 -3.40 -12.17
CA GLN A 62 -2.47 -3.98 -11.02
C GLN A 62 -3.43 -4.95 -10.31
N ILE A 63 -3.06 -6.23 -10.29
CA ILE A 63 -3.82 -7.33 -9.68
C ILE A 63 -2.90 -8.01 -8.67
N SER A 64 -3.43 -8.43 -7.53
CA SER A 64 -2.67 -9.21 -6.54
C SER A 64 -2.14 -10.52 -7.15
N PRO A 65 -0.94 -10.97 -6.76
CA PRO A 65 -0.37 -12.22 -7.28
C PRO A 65 -1.35 -13.39 -7.19
N ALA A 66 -1.38 -14.24 -8.22
CA ALA A 66 -2.37 -15.32 -8.33
C ALA A 66 -2.39 -16.24 -7.11
N ILE A 67 -1.24 -16.51 -6.50
CA ILE A 67 -1.14 -17.34 -5.29
C ILE A 67 -1.90 -16.75 -4.09
N HIS A 68 -1.85 -15.43 -3.90
CA HIS A 68 -2.61 -14.79 -2.82
C HIS A 68 -4.11 -14.84 -3.08
N ARG A 69 -4.54 -14.67 -4.34
CA ARG A 69 -5.95 -14.75 -4.73
C ARG A 69 -6.49 -16.17 -4.56
N TYR A 70 -5.69 -17.17 -4.90
CA TYR A 70 -5.99 -18.58 -4.64
C TYR A 70 -6.13 -18.84 -3.12
N ASN A 71 -5.17 -18.41 -2.31
CA ASN A 71 -5.21 -18.64 -0.86
C ASN A 71 -6.42 -17.95 -0.21
N MET A 72 -6.76 -16.73 -0.62
CA MET A 72 -7.97 -16.04 -0.16
C MET A 72 -9.24 -16.81 -0.56
N THR A 73 -9.27 -17.36 -1.77
CA THR A 73 -10.41 -18.17 -2.24
C THR A 73 -10.51 -19.46 -1.45
N ALA A 74 -9.40 -20.16 -1.21
CA ALA A 74 -9.37 -21.39 -0.41
C ALA A 74 -9.89 -21.14 1.03
N LEU A 75 -9.45 -20.06 1.66
CA LEU A 75 -9.94 -19.65 2.99
C LEU A 75 -11.45 -19.36 2.98
N ALA A 76 -11.95 -18.71 1.92
CA ALA A 76 -13.36 -18.36 1.82
C ALA A 76 -14.28 -19.58 1.67
N VAL A 77 -13.81 -20.65 1.01
CA VAL A 77 -14.64 -21.82 0.68
C VAL A 77 -14.47 -23.00 1.64
N CYS A 78 -13.44 -22.99 2.50
CA CYS A 78 -13.06 -24.16 3.31
C CYS A 78 -14.15 -24.66 4.27
N GLU A 79 -15.06 -23.78 4.72
CA GLU A 79 -16.15 -24.12 5.63
C GLU A 79 -17.42 -24.61 4.91
N HIS A 80 -17.46 -24.51 3.58
CA HIS A 80 -18.61 -24.91 2.78
C HIS A 80 -18.43 -26.35 2.25
N PRO A 81 -19.28 -27.30 2.66
CA PRO A 81 -19.08 -28.73 2.30
C PRO A 81 -19.16 -29.02 0.80
N SER A 82 -19.87 -28.18 0.04
CA SER A 82 -20.08 -28.34 -1.41
C SER A 82 -19.16 -27.45 -2.26
N PHE A 83 -18.26 -26.65 -1.64
CA PHE A 83 -17.36 -25.76 -2.36
C PHE A 83 -15.94 -26.30 -2.33
N ASP A 84 -15.24 -26.11 -3.43
CA ASP A 84 -13.82 -26.41 -3.55
C ASP A 84 -13.11 -25.34 -4.39
N VAL A 85 -11.79 -25.30 -4.34
CA VAL A 85 -10.97 -24.37 -5.12
C VAL A 85 -9.92 -25.14 -5.91
N SER A 86 -9.74 -24.80 -7.19
CA SER A 86 -8.78 -25.44 -8.07
C SER A 86 -7.62 -24.53 -8.46
N ARG A 87 -6.44 -25.11 -8.60
CA ARG A 87 -5.23 -24.46 -9.13
C ARG A 87 -5.12 -24.56 -10.66
N LEU A 88 -6.10 -25.15 -11.34
CA LEU A 88 -6.05 -25.49 -12.75
C LEU A 88 -5.54 -24.38 -13.67
N GLU A 89 -5.92 -23.13 -13.40
CA GLU A 89 -5.43 -21.98 -14.17
C GLU A 89 -4.12 -21.43 -13.63
N LEU A 90 -3.84 -21.56 -12.33
CA LEU A 90 -2.56 -21.13 -11.74
C LEU A 90 -1.39 -21.97 -12.25
N ASP A 91 -1.60 -23.29 -12.41
CA ASP A 91 -0.56 -24.24 -12.81
C ASP A 91 -0.39 -24.28 -14.34
N ARG A 92 -1.27 -23.58 -15.08
CA ARG A 92 -1.16 -23.40 -16.53
C ARG A 92 -0.49 -22.07 -16.85
N ALA A 93 0.57 -22.11 -17.67
CA ALA A 93 1.24 -20.90 -18.14
C ALA A 93 0.35 -20.05 -19.08
N GLY A 94 0.47 -18.74 -18.99
CA GLY A 94 -0.16 -17.79 -19.91
C GLY A 94 -1.53 -17.28 -19.50
N VAL A 95 -2.22 -16.67 -20.47
CA VAL A 95 -3.52 -16.02 -20.26
C VAL A 95 -4.61 -17.05 -20.02
N SER A 96 -5.47 -16.79 -19.04
CA SER A 96 -6.61 -17.63 -18.69
C SER A 96 -7.79 -17.38 -19.63
N TYR A 97 -8.16 -18.41 -20.41
CA TYR A 97 -9.35 -18.40 -21.25
C TYR A 97 -10.30 -19.52 -20.83
N THR A 98 -11.61 -19.21 -20.76
CA THR A 98 -12.65 -20.16 -20.33
C THR A 98 -12.68 -21.44 -21.17
N ILE A 99 -12.45 -21.35 -22.48
CA ILE A 99 -12.40 -22.54 -23.35
C ILE A 99 -11.27 -23.50 -22.99
N ASP A 100 -10.10 -22.96 -22.63
CA ASP A 100 -8.95 -23.80 -22.25
C ASP A 100 -9.19 -24.47 -20.90
N THR A 101 -9.86 -23.79 -19.97
CA THR A 101 -10.30 -24.35 -18.69
C THR A 101 -11.39 -25.42 -18.87
N ALA A 102 -12.34 -25.18 -19.78
CA ALA A 102 -13.37 -26.15 -20.11
C ALA A 102 -12.77 -27.46 -20.70
N ARG A 103 -11.81 -27.33 -21.61
CA ARG A 103 -11.11 -28.49 -22.19
C ARG A 103 -10.32 -29.26 -21.14
N ALA A 104 -9.62 -28.55 -20.24
CA ALA A 104 -8.87 -29.17 -19.16
C ALA A 104 -9.78 -29.92 -18.19
N LEU A 105 -10.90 -29.33 -17.77
CA LEU A 105 -11.88 -29.99 -16.92
C LEU A 105 -12.50 -31.25 -17.59
N LYS A 106 -12.83 -31.16 -18.88
CA LYS A 106 -13.36 -32.30 -19.63
C LYS A 106 -12.36 -33.45 -19.75
N ALA A 107 -11.06 -33.17 -19.75
CA ALA A 107 -10.01 -34.20 -19.82
C ALA A 107 -9.81 -34.94 -18.50
N ILE A 108 -10.18 -34.35 -17.37
CA ILE A 108 -9.98 -34.92 -16.02
C ILE A 108 -11.28 -35.38 -15.36
N CYS A 109 -12.44 -34.90 -15.78
CA CYS A 109 -13.74 -35.32 -15.27
C CYS A 109 -14.21 -36.61 -15.95
N PRO A 110 -15.10 -37.41 -15.31
CA PRO A 110 -15.76 -38.53 -15.96
C PRO A 110 -16.44 -38.14 -17.27
N ILE A 111 -16.42 -39.01 -18.27
CA ILE A 111 -16.94 -38.75 -19.64
C ILE A 111 -18.40 -38.21 -19.62
N LYS A 112 -19.21 -38.65 -18.66
CA LYS A 112 -20.61 -38.24 -18.50
C LYS A 112 -20.82 -37.10 -17.52
N ALA A 113 -19.75 -36.49 -17.00
CA ALA A 113 -19.89 -35.41 -16.05
C ALA A 113 -20.50 -34.15 -16.70
N GLU A 114 -21.51 -33.61 -16.06
CA GLU A 114 -22.12 -32.33 -16.46
C GLU A 114 -21.33 -31.17 -15.86
N ILE A 115 -20.69 -30.36 -16.71
CA ILE A 115 -19.92 -29.20 -16.31
C ILE A 115 -20.66 -27.95 -16.73
N SER A 116 -21.03 -27.11 -15.76
CA SER A 116 -21.77 -25.88 -15.98
C SER A 116 -20.94 -24.67 -15.49
N PHE A 117 -20.69 -23.70 -16.34
CA PHE A 117 -19.98 -22.46 -15.97
C PHE A 117 -20.94 -21.41 -15.42
N ILE A 118 -20.69 -20.90 -14.24
CA ILE A 118 -21.44 -19.81 -13.62
C ILE A 118 -20.86 -18.49 -14.13
N ILE A 119 -21.69 -17.67 -14.79
CA ILE A 119 -21.30 -16.36 -15.33
C ILE A 119 -22.33 -15.30 -14.96
N GLY A 120 -21.91 -14.05 -14.81
CA GLY A 120 -22.81 -12.92 -14.65
C GLY A 120 -23.53 -12.56 -15.95
N ALA A 121 -24.69 -11.94 -15.86
CA ALA A 121 -25.43 -11.46 -17.03
C ALA A 121 -24.62 -10.43 -17.84
N ASP A 122 -23.77 -9.63 -17.19
CA ASP A 122 -22.80 -8.72 -17.82
C ASP A 122 -21.78 -9.47 -18.69
N ALA A 123 -21.20 -10.53 -18.17
CA ALA A 123 -20.23 -11.36 -18.89
C ALA A 123 -20.89 -12.15 -20.06
N LEU A 124 -22.16 -12.54 -19.90
CA LEU A 124 -22.92 -13.17 -20.96
C LEU A 124 -23.05 -12.24 -22.19
N MET A 125 -23.29 -10.95 -21.99
CA MET A 125 -23.46 -10.01 -23.10
C MET A 125 -22.22 -9.91 -24.00
N ASP A 126 -21.04 -10.21 -23.45
CA ASP A 126 -19.77 -10.17 -24.17
C ASP A 126 -19.29 -11.56 -24.64
N ILE A 127 -20.09 -12.63 -24.41
CA ILE A 127 -19.65 -14.02 -24.61
C ILE A 127 -19.18 -14.32 -26.04
N LEU A 128 -19.76 -13.67 -27.05
CA LEU A 128 -19.36 -13.86 -28.45
C LEU A 128 -17.97 -13.28 -28.76
N SER A 129 -17.43 -12.40 -27.91
CA SER A 129 -16.07 -11.89 -28.02
C SER A 129 -15.03 -12.81 -27.40
N TRP A 130 -15.45 -13.85 -26.68
CA TRP A 130 -14.54 -14.76 -25.99
C TRP A 130 -13.80 -15.66 -26.98
N LYS A 131 -12.59 -16.09 -26.60
CA LYS A 131 -11.78 -17.03 -27.40
C LYS A 131 -12.58 -18.30 -27.71
N ASN A 132 -12.72 -18.63 -28.99
CA ASN A 132 -13.46 -19.79 -29.49
C ASN A 132 -14.92 -19.85 -28.96
N ALA A 133 -15.62 -18.72 -28.93
CA ALA A 133 -16.97 -18.60 -28.40
C ALA A 133 -17.96 -19.62 -28.99
N ALA A 134 -17.91 -19.86 -30.30
CA ALA A 134 -18.80 -20.83 -30.96
C ALA A 134 -18.60 -22.28 -30.46
N GLU A 135 -17.36 -22.68 -30.19
CA GLU A 135 -17.06 -24.00 -29.60
C GLU A 135 -17.53 -24.01 -28.13
N LEU A 136 -17.22 -22.96 -27.38
CA LEU A 136 -17.59 -22.85 -25.98
C LEU A 136 -19.10 -22.96 -25.77
N LEU A 137 -19.89 -22.23 -26.56
CA LEU A 137 -21.35 -22.24 -26.50
C LEU A 137 -21.98 -23.59 -26.87
N LYS A 138 -21.36 -24.35 -27.77
CA LYS A 138 -21.83 -25.69 -28.16
C LYS A 138 -21.45 -26.77 -27.16
N THR A 139 -20.33 -26.60 -26.47
CA THR A 139 -19.70 -27.70 -25.68
C THR A 139 -19.86 -27.53 -24.18
N CYS A 140 -20.22 -26.35 -23.69
CA CYS A 140 -20.36 -26.07 -22.28
C CYS A 140 -21.79 -25.67 -21.92
N ARG A 141 -22.20 -25.99 -20.71
CA ARG A 141 -23.42 -25.48 -20.09
C ARG A 141 -23.11 -24.19 -19.36
N PHE A 142 -24.06 -23.24 -19.33
CA PHE A 142 -23.92 -21.98 -18.62
C PHE A 142 -25.06 -21.78 -17.62
N ILE A 143 -24.69 -21.30 -16.44
CA ILE A 143 -25.62 -20.81 -15.42
C ILE A 143 -25.43 -19.30 -15.36
N VAL A 144 -26.43 -18.56 -15.82
CA VAL A 144 -26.37 -17.08 -15.84
C VAL A 144 -27.03 -16.55 -14.59
N VAL A 145 -26.25 -15.79 -13.83
CA VAL A 145 -26.73 -15.13 -12.62
C VAL A 145 -27.11 -13.68 -12.91
N PRO A 146 -28.20 -13.16 -12.31
CA PRO A 146 -28.65 -11.81 -12.56
C PRO A 146 -27.63 -10.75 -12.11
N ARG A 147 -27.60 -9.63 -12.81
CA ARG A 147 -26.82 -8.44 -12.48
C ARG A 147 -27.68 -7.22 -12.61
N PRO A 148 -27.55 -6.19 -11.70
CA PRO A 148 -28.27 -4.93 -11.84
C PRO A 148 -28.10 -4.31 -13.24
N GLY A 149 -29.20 -3.91 -13.87
CA GLY A 149 -29.23 -3.29 -15.19
C GLY A 149 -29.30 -4.24 -16.39
N TYR A 150 -29.31 -5.57 -16.15
CA TYR A 150 -29.39 -6.59 -17.22
C TYR A 150 -30.69 -7.43 -17.17
N GLU A 151 -31.62 -7.09 -16.30
CA GLU A 151 -32.82 -7.90 -16.00
C GLU A 151 -33.68 -8.17 -17.25
N LYS A 152 -33.78 -7.21 -18.17
CA LYS A 152 -34.56 -7.35 -19.42
C LYS A 152 -33.74 -7.87 -20.60
N LYS A 153 -32.47 -7.43 -20.69
CA LYS A 153 -31.61 -7.73 -21.84
C LYS A 153 -31.09 -9.16 -21.83
N ALA A 154 -30.75 -9.70 -20.63
CA ALA A 154 -30.15 -11.02 -20.52
C ALA A 154 -31.09 -12.13 -21.00
N PRO A 155 -32.39 -12.21 -20.65
CA PRO A 155 -33.29 -13.24 -21.15
C PRO A 155 -33.42 -13.24 -22.67
N GLU A 156 -33.60 -12.05 -23.29
CA GLU A 156 -33.71 -11.91 -24.76
C GLU A 156 -32.39 -12.40 -25.44
N TYR A 157 -31.26 -12.08 -24.87
CA TYR A 157 -29.97 -12.50 -25.42
C TYR A 157 -29.73 -14.00 -25.25
N VAL A 158 -30.18 -14.60 -24.14
CA VAL A 158 -30.13 -16.05 -23.91
C VAL A 158 -30.96 -16.75 -25.00
N ASP A 159 -32.18 -16.30 -25.26
CA ASP A 159 -33.02 -16.86 -26.33
C ASP A 159 -32.35 -16.78 -27.70
N TYR A 160 -31.71 -15.66 -27.99
CA TYR A 160 -30.89 -15.50 -29.19
C TYR A 160 -29.74 -16.53 -29.26
N LEU A 161 -28.97 -16.68 -28.22
CA LEU A 161 -27.84 -17.64 -28.17
C LEU A 161 -28.29 -19.10 -28.29
N ILE A 162 -29.41 -19.45 -27.67
CA ILE A 162 -29.99 -20.82 -27.79
C ILE A 162 -30.38 -21.09 -29.22
N LYS A 163 -31.12 -20.16 -29.88
CA LYS A 163 -31.60 -20.31 -31.25
C LYS A 163 -30.50 -20.35 -32.30
N THR A 164 -29.46 -19.50 -32.12
CA THR A 164 -28.45 -19.32 -33.16
C THR A 164 -27.25 -20.21 -32.98
N HIS A 165 -26.92 -20.58 -31.75
CA HIS A 165 -25.69 -21.35 -31.41
C HIS A 165 -25.96 -22.72 -30.79
N GLY A 166 -27.23 -23.05 -30.50
CA GLY A 166 -27.63 -24.29 -29.83
C GLY A 166 -27.07 -24.37 -28.38
N SER A 167 -26.93 -23.23 -27.71
CA SER A 167 -26.30 -23.13 -26.40
C SER A 167 -27.17 -23.73 -25.31
N MET A 168 -26.54 -24.31 -24.30
CA MET A 168 -27.20 -24.82 -23.09
C MET A 168 -27.06 -23.80 -21.97
N ILE A 169 -28.02 -22.90 -21.84
CA ILE A 169 -28.01 -21.80 -20.89
C ILE A 169 -29.21 -21.89 -19.95
N HIS A 170 -28.94 -21.83 -18.65
CA HIS A 170 -29.92 -21.76 -17.59
C HIS A 170 -29.83 -20.39 -16.87
N CYS A 171 -30.91 -19.62 -16.88
CA CYS A 171 -30.97 -18.37 -16.12
C CYS A 171 -31.37 -18.68 -14.67
N LEU A 172 -30.54 -18.29 -13.74
CA LEU A 172 -30.83 -18.42 -12.32
C LEU A 172 -31.58 -17.16 -11.84
N GLU A 173 -32.74 -17.37 -11.24
CA GLU A 173 -33.36 -16.31 -10.45
C GLU A 173 -32.67 -16.27 -9.09
N GLY A 174 -32.02 -15.16 -8.75
CA GLY A 174 -31.21 -15.09 -7.53
C GLY A 174 -31.13 -13.67 -6.97
N PRO A 175 -30.52 -13.49 -5.81
CA PRO A 175 -30.36 -12.19 -5.20
C PRO A 175 -29.47 -11.31 -6.07
N LEU A 176 -29.87 -10.06 -6.26
CA LEU A 176 -29.02 -9.01 -6.82
C LEU A 176 -28.04 -8.59 -5.73
N ILE A 177 -26.77 -9.00 -5.86
CA ILE A 177 -25.74 -8.69 -4.88
C ILE A 177 -24.82 -7.64 -5.46
N ASP A 178 -24.88 -6.44 -4.89
CA ASP A 178 -24.09 -5.31 -5.28
C ASP A 178 -22.82 -5.20 -4.41
N ILE A 179 -21.93 -6.19 -4.54
CA ILE A 179 -20.60 -6.19 -3.89
C ILE A 179 -19.56 -6.35 -4.99
N SER A 180 -18.58 -5.46 -5.02
CA SER A 180 -17.47 -5.53 -5.98
C SER A 180 -16.11 -5.63 -5.29
N SER A 181 -15.20 -6.44 -5.88
CA SER A 181 -13.80 -6.48 -5.43
C SER A 181 -13.12 -5.12 -5.53
N THR A 182 -13.56 -4.26 -6.44
CA THR A 182 -13.00 -2.91 -6.59
C THR A 182 -13.35 -2.03 -5.40
N ASP A 183 -14.63 -2.01 -4.99
CA ASP A 183 -15.06 -1.28 -3.80
C ASP A 183 -14.35 -1.78 -2.53
N ILE A 184 -14.20 -3.10 -2.39
CA ILE A 184 -13.47 -3.69 -1.25
C ILE A 184 -12.02 -3.24 -1.22
N ARG A 185 -11.30 -3.20 -2.36
CA ARG A 185 -9.92 -2.72 -2.40
C ARG A 185 -9.82 -1.22 -2.08
N GLU A 186 -10.75 -0.40 -2.54
CA GLU A 186 -10.78 1.03 -2.16
C GLU A 186 -11.05 1.20 -0.67
N ARG A 187 -11.97 0.42 -0.08
CA ARG A 187 -12.19 0.43 1.38
C ARG A 187 -10.94 0.05 2.17
N PHE A 188 -10.19 -0.96 1.73
CA PHE A 188 -8.88 -1.28 2.34
C PHE A 188 -7.91 -0.11 2.28
N LYS A 189 -7.80 0.56 1.11
CA LYS A 189 -6.92 1.71 0.92
C LYS A 189 -7.32 2.92 1.77
N GLU A 190 -8.61 3.10 2.01
CA GLU A 190 -9.14 4.20 2.82
C GLU A 190 -9.28 3.85 4.30
N GLY A 191 -8.87 2.64 4.70
CA GLY A 191 -8.99 2.18 6.10
C GLY A 191 -10.43 1.97 6.55
N LEU A 192 -11.39 1.88 5.63
CA LEU A 192 -12.80 1.66 5.91
C LEU A 192 -13.08 0.19 6.25
N PRO A 193 -14.13 -0.09 7.05
CA PRO A 193 -14.49 -1.46 7.40
C PRO A 193 -14.95 -2.25 6.16
N VAL A 194 -14.52 -3.52 6.10
CA VAL A 194 -14.90 -4.50 5.07
C VAL A 194 -15.70 -5.66 5.66
N GLU A 195 -16.11 -5.54 6.92
CA GLU A 195 -16.95 -6.51 7.61
C GLU A 195 -18.26 -6.74 6.86
N GLY A 196 -18.69 -8.01 6.74
CA GLY A 196 -19.87 -8.39 5.97
C GLY A 196 -19.71 -8.36 4.44
N LEU A 197 -18.62 -7.78 3.91
CA LEU A 197 -18.32 -7.79 2.48
C LEU A 197 -17.44 -8.98 2.08
N ILE A 198 -16.52 -9.37 2.96
CA ILE A 198 -15.63 -10.54 2.79
C ILE A 198 -15.64 -11.40 4.04
N PRO A 199 -15.32 -12.71 3.92
CA PRO A 199 -15.10 -13.55 5.10
C PRO A 199 -13.96 -13.02 5.97
N LYS A 200 -14.08 -13.17 7.29
CA LYS A 200 -13.08 -12.69 8.24
C LYS A 200 -11.69 -13.26 7.97
N GLN A 201 -11.60 -14.54 7.63
CA GLN A 201 -10.35 -15.22 7.31
C GLN A 201 -9.64 -14.59 6.09
N VAL A 202 -10.42 -14.11 5.10
CA VAL A 202 -9.91 -13.40 3.91
C VAL A 202 -9.37 -12.03 4.28
N GLU A 203 -10.09 -11.28 5.14
CA GLU A 203 -9.61 -10.00 5.65
C GLU A 203 -8.30 -10.14 6.41
N ASP A 204 -8.23 -11.10 7.34
CA ASP A 204 -7.04 -11.36 8.16
C ASP A 204 -5.85 -11.77 7.29
N TYR A 205 -6.09 -12.58 6.26
CA TYR A 205 -5.07 -12.95 5.29
C TYR A 205 -4.56 -11.72 4.52
N ALA A 206 -5.47 -10.92 3.96
CA ALA A 206 -5.13 -9.74 3.19
C ALA A 206 -4.29 -8.74 4.02
N ARG A 207 -4.69 -8.46 5.27
CA ARG A 207 -3.95 -7.58 6.17
C ARG A 207 -2.57 -8.14 6.54
N ARG A 208 -2.47 -9.43 6.87
CA ARG A 208 -1.20 -10.10 7.23
C ARG A 208 -0.17 -10.07 6.09
N HIS A 209 -0.63 -10.18 4.85
CA HIS A 209 0.24 -10.17 3.67
C HIS A 209 0.40 -8.80 3.02
N GLY A 210 -0.10 -7.72 3.66
CA GLY A 210 0.01 -6.36 3.13
C GLY A 210 -0.69 -6.17 1.78
N LEU A 211 -1.71 -6.98 1.48
CA LEU A 211 -2.52 -6.80 0.28
C LEU A 211 -3.42 -5.58 0.45
N TYR A 212 -3.61 -4.83 -0.62
CA TYR A 212 -4.45 -3.63 -0.63
C TYR A 212 -4.02 -2.61 0.45
N PRO A 213 -2.73 -2.19 0.50
CA PRO A 213 -2.24 -1.33 1.55
C PRO A 213 -3.08 -0.06 1.63
N ALA A 214 -3.38 0.34 2.85
CA ALA A 214 -4.05 1.61 3.08
C ALA A 214 -3.22 2.74 2.48
N LYS A 215 -3.89 3.73 1.87
CA LYS A 215 -3.24 4.99 1.55
C LYS A 215 -2.66 5.52 2.86
N PRO A 216 -1.41 6.01 2.88
CA PRO A 216 -0.91 6.67 4.05
C PRO A 216 -1.92 7.76 4.44
N ALA A 217 -2.34 7.78 5.71
CA ALA A 217 -3.24 8.83 6.18
C ALA A 217 -2.63 10.18 5.80
N ALA A 218 -3.42 11.09 5.26
CA ALA A 218 -2.92 12.42 4.92
C ALA A 218 -2.30 13.03 6.17
N PHE A 219 -1.11 13.64 6.03
CA PHE A 219 -0.49 14.37 7.14
C PHE A 219 -1.39 15.55 7.51
N HIS A 220 -1.81 15.60 8.75
CA HIS A 220 -2.64 16.69 9.29
C HIS A 220 -1.77 17.63 10.12
N PHE A 221 -1.33 18.73 9.51
CA PHE A 221 -0.41 19.70 10.11
C PHE A 221 -0.92 20.19 11.48
N GLU A 222 -2.18 20.63 11.57
CA GLU A 222 -2.77 21.14 12.82
C GLU A 222 -2.82 20.09 13.93
N ALA A 223 -3.10 18.84 13.60
CA ALA A 223 -3.08 17.74 14.57
C ALA A 223 -1.66 17.47 15.07
N ALA A 224 -0.67 17.48 14.18
CA ALA A 224 0.74 17.33 14.53
C ALA A 224 1.23 18.48 15.40
N LEU A 225 0.88 19.72 15.04
CA LEU A 225 1.19 20.92 15.79
C LEU A 225 0.63 20.87 17.22
N LYS A 226 -0.65 20.49 17.37
CA LYS A 226 -1.30 20.30 18.68
C LYS A 226 -0.61 19.21 19.50
N SER A 227 -0.25 18.10 18.87
CA SER A 227 0.50 17.01 19.52
C SER A 227 1.86 17.48 20.03
N LEU A 228 2.63 18.20 19.21
CA LEU A 228 3.94 18.71 19.59
C LEU A 228 3.84 19.77 20.70
N ARG A 229 2.84 20.65 20.66
CA ARG A 229 2.59 21.63 21.72
C ARG A 229 2.40 21.00 23.10
N SER A 230 1.84 19.78 23.16
CA SER A 230 1.69 19.04 24.43
C SER A 230 2.94 18.24 24.85
N ARG A 231 3.87 18.02 23.93
CA ARG A 231 5.08 17.20 24.17
C ARG A 231 6.34 18.03 24.43
N LEU A 232 6.40 19.25 23.86
CA LEU A 232 7.56 20.12 23.95
C LEU A 232 7.37 21.18 25.02
N SER A 233 8.50 21.61 25.61
CA SER A 233 8.49 22.79 26.49
C SER A 233 8.06 24.06 25.74
N PRO A 234 7.50 25.07 26.42
CA PRO A 234 7.11 26.31 25.75
C PRO A 234 8.26 26.96 24.95
N LYS A 235 9.48 26.92 25.48
CA LYS A 235 10.69 27.45 24.81
C LYS A 235 10.97 26.67 23.51
N ARG A 236 10.95 25.34 23.56
CA ARG A 236 11.20 24.51 22.37
C ARG A 236 10.09 24.64 21.34
N PHE A 237 8.85 24.74 21.79
CA PHE A 237 7.73 24.98 20.88
C PHE A 237 7.83 26.34 20.16
N THR A 238 8.19 27.43 20.88
CA THR A 238 8.42 28.76 20.28
C THR A 238 9.56 28.69 19.24
N HIS A 239 10.65 28.02 19.56
CA HIS A 239 11.74 27.76 18.61
C HIS A 239 11.24 27.04 17.36
N THR A 240 10.49 25.95 17.52
CA THR A 240 9.91 25.19 16.38
C THR A 240 9.04 26.09 15.48
N MET A 241 8.22 26.99 16.08
CA MET A 241 7.43 27.96 15.31
C MET A 241 8.31 28.93 14.52
N GLY A 242 9.43 29.36 15.12
CA GLY A 242 10.42 30.20 14.44
C GLY A 242 11.09 29.50 13.27
N VAL A 243 11.46 28.22 13.46
CA VAL A 243 12.07 27.39 12.40
C VAL A 243 11.09 27.16 11.25
N ILE A 244 9.79 26.94 11.52
CA ILE A 244 8.76 26.83 10.48
C ILE A 244 8.73 28.09 9.62
N ALA A 245 8.58 29.27 10.26
CA ALA A 245 8.48 30.54 9.54
C ALA A 245 9.73 30.82 8.68
N GLU A 246 10.91 30.49 9.19
CA GLU A 246 12.16 30.69 8.48
C GLU A 246 12.35 29.69 7.34
N ALA A 247 11.97 28.41 7.55
CA ALA A 247 12.02 27.37 6.51
C ALA A 247 11.07 27.68 5.35
N GLU A 248 9.85 28.15 5.63
CA GLU A 248 8.90 28.60 4.60
C GLU A 248 9.48 29.76 3.77
N ARG A 249 10.09 30.76 4.44
CA ARG A 249 10.71 31.89 3.79
C ARG A 249 11.88 31.48 2.87
N LEU A 250 12.75 30.61 3.36
CA LEU A 250 13.89 30.07 2.59
C LEU A 250 13.41 29.19 1.43
N ALA A 251 12.44 28.32 1.67
CA ALA A 251 11.88 27.44 0.62
C ALA A 251 11.28 28.26 -0.52
N ALA A 252 10.51 29.31 -0.20
CA ALA A 252 9.98 30.24 -1.20
C ALA A 252 11.09 30.92 -2.01
N HIS A 253 12.16 31.40 -1.32
CA HIS A 253 13.28 32.07 -1.97
C HIS A 253 14.05 31.15 -2.92
N TYR A 254 14.32 29.90 -2.51
CA TYR A 254 15.07 28.92 -3.29
C TYR A 254 14.19 28.04 -4.21
N ALA A 255 12.93 28.45 -4.44
CA ALA A 255 11.96 27.73 -5.29
C ALA A 255 11.83 26.25 -4.94
N GLN A 256 11.83 25.96 -3.63
CA GLN A 256 11.60 24.61 -3.09
C GLN A 256 10.15 24.43 -2.64
N ASP A 257 9.75 23.17 -2.42
CA ASP A 257 8.42 22.84 -1.92
C ASP A 257 8.25 23.36 -0.47
N ILE A 258 7.40 24.40 -0.34
CA ILE A 258 7.14 25.07 0.93
C ILE A 258 6.46 24.11 1.92
N GLU A 259 5.58 23.22 1.45
CA GLU A 259 4.88 22.28 2.33
C GLU A 259 5.84 21.21 2.87
N LYS A 260 6.77 20.68 2.05
CA LYS A 260 7.83 19.81 2.54
C LYS A 260 8.71 20.51 3.58
N ALA A 261 9.11 21.75 3.34
CA ALA A 261 9.93 22.51 4.27
C ALA A 261 9.18 22.77 5.59
N ARG A 262 7.91 23.13 5.52
CA ARG A 262 7.02 23.34 6.67
C ARG A 262 6.87 22.10 7.54
N ILE A 263 6.65 20.93 6.92
CA ILE A 263 6.53 19.65 7.62
C ILE A 263 7.86 19.24 8.27
N ALA A 264 8.97 19.32 7.53
CA ALA A 264 10.29 19.01 8.06
C ALA A 264 10.66 19.91 9.24
N ALA A 265 10.41 21.21 9.14
CA ALA A 265 10.62 22.19 10.20
C ALA A 265 9.76 21.93 11.44
N LEU A 266 8.49 21.57 11.27
CA LEU A 266 7.61 21.20 12.39
C LEU A 266 8.16 20.02 13.18
N LEU A 267 8.71 19.00 12.49
CA LEU A 267 9.07 17.72 13.10
C LEU A 267 10.55 17.59 13.43
N HIS A 268 11.44 18.54 13.03
CA HIS A 268 12.90 18.39 13.16
C HIS A 268 13.33 18.06 14.61
N ASP A 269 12.73 18.71 15.59
CA ASP A 269 13.06 18.60 17.00
C ASP A 269 12.03 17.82 17.85
N CYS A 270 11.13 17.05 17.21
CA CYS A 270 10.04 16.35 17.92
C CYS A 270 10.52 15.31 18.97
N ALA A 271 11.78 14.88 18.90
CA ALA A 271 12.42 13.97 19.84
C ALA A 271 13.51 14.65 20.72
N LYS A 272 13.70 15.98 20.63
CA LYS A 272 14.79 16.71 21.30
C LYS A 272 14.77 16.56 22.82
N GLU A 273 13.60 16.67 23.43
CA GLU A 273 13.45 16.70 24.89
C GLU A 273 13.27 15.30 25.52
N TYR A 274 13.51 14.22 24.76
CA TYR A 274 13.56 12.88 25.35
C TYR A 274 14.81 12.74 26.23
N SER A 275 14.65 12.11 27.41
CA SER A 275 15.79 11.79 28.28
C SER A 275 16.79 10.87 27.58
N ALA A 276 18.03 10.88 28.00
CA ALA A 276 19.08 10.02 27.45
C ALA A 276 18.68 8.53 27.46
N ASP A 277 18.06 8.07 28.54
CA ASP A 277 17.60 6.68 28.67
C ASP A 277 16.47 6.36 27.70
N LYS A 278 15.51 7.29 27.51
CA LYS A 278 14.46 7.16 26.51
C LYS A 278 15.04 7.13 25.10
N LYS A 279 16.01 7.99 24.79
CA LYS A 279 16.69 8.00 23.48
C LYS A 279 17.35 6.63 23.21
N ARG A 280 18.14 6.10 24.17
CA ARG A 280 18.77 4.77 24.06
C ARG A 280 17.75 3.65 23.89
N ALA A 281 16.66 3.66 24.67
CA ALA A 281 15.61 2.67 24.58
C ALA A 281 14.93 2.68 23.20
N LEU A 282 14.61 3.87 22.68
CA LEU A 282 13.97 4.04 21.37
C LEU A 282 14.93 3.66 20.22
N CYS A 283 16.24 3.98 20.32
CA CYS A 283 17.21 3.52 19.33
C CYS A 283 17.23 1.99 19.24
N ARG A 284 17.25 1.29 20.37
CA ARG A 284 17.15 -0.19 20.37
C ARG A 284 15.84 -0.71 19.80
N LEU A 285 14.71 -0.12 20.22
CA LEU A 285 13.38 -0.54 19.80
C LEU A 285 13.14 -0.32 18.30
N TRP A 286 13.66 0.78 17.75
CA TRP A 286 13.44 1.17 16.35
C TRP A 286 14.56 0.75 15.41
N GLY A 287 15.60 0.08 15.92
CA GLY A 287 16.72 -0.43 15.13
C GLY A 287 17.65 0.69 14.63
N VAL A 288 17.68 1.85 15.33
CA VAL A 288 18.59 2.95 15.00
C VAL A 288 19.98 2.59 15.48
N GLN A 289 20.91 2.42 14.52
CA GLN A 289 22.31 2.09 14.83
C GLN A 289 23.01 3.32 15.38
N LEU A 290 23.72 3.14 16.49
CA LEU A 290 24.52 4.15 17.12
C LEU A 290 26.01 3.81 16.91
N ASP A 291 26.73 4.63 16.16
CA ASP A 291 28.18 4.61 16.10
C ASP A 291 28.80 5.19 17.39
N ASP A 292 30.11 5.17 17.49
CA ASP A 292 30.86 5.62 18.70
C ASP A 292 30.59 7.12 18.96
N ALA A 293 30.49 7.94 17.94
CA ALA A 293 30.23 9.38 18.09
C ALA A 293 28.81 9.66 18.62
N LEU A 294 27.80 8.93 18.12
CA LEU A 294 26.42 9.01 18.61
C LEU A 294 26.26 8.45 20.03
N GLN A 295 27.00 7.41 20.36
CA GLN A 295 27.04 6.87 21.74
C GLN A 295 27.63 7.86 22.73
N ALA A 296 28.71 8.55 22.35
CA ALA A 296 29.34 9.57 23.15
C ALA A 296 28.52 10.87 23.26
N SER A 297 27.82 11.23 22.21
CA SER A 297 26.92 12.43 22.15
C SER A 297 25.47 12.02 21.89
N ILE A 298 24.84 11.40 22.88
CA ILE A 298 23.46 10.88 22.76
C ILE A 298 22.45 11.98 22.39
N ASP A 299 22.78 13.24 22.64
CA ASP A 299 21.91 14.36 22.30
C ASP A 299 21.72 14.54 20.78
N ILE A 300 22.70 14.21 19.97
CA ILE A 300 22.61 14.27 18.51
C ILE A 300 21.58 13.26 17.97
N THR A 301 21.33 12.16 18.68
CA THR A 301 20.38 11.11 18.24
C THR A 301 18.94 11.60 18.14
N HIS A 302 18.62 12.78 18.69
CA HIS A 302 17.24 13.32 18.55
C HIS A 302 16.85 13.53 17.10
N SER A 303 17.77 13.85 16.21
CA SER A 303 17.48 14.03 14.78
C SER A 303 17.15 12.71 14.08
N LEU A 304 17.89 11.64 14.41
CA LEU A 304 17.62 10.29 13.91
C LEU A 304 16.26 9.76 14.45
N LEU A 305 16.05 9.91 15.75
CA LEU A 305 14.79 9.54 16.39
C LEU A 305 13.63 10.41 15.93
N GLY A 306 13.87 11.68 15.60
CA GLY A 306 12.92 12.60 15.01
C GLY A 306 12.41 12.10 13.65
N ALA A 307 13.31 11.66 12.77
CA ALA A 307 12.95 11.07 11.50
C ALA A 307 12.13 9.77 11.66
N GLU A 308 12.50 8.90 12.61
CA GLU A 308 11.73 7.70 12.92
C GLU A 308 10.37 8.01 13.57
N SER A 309 10.27 9.00 14.44
CA SER A 309 9.00 9.47 15.01
C SER A 309 8.12 10.11 13.93
N ALA A 310 8.70 10.92 13.03
CA ALA A 310 7.98 11.48 11.88
C ALA A 310 7.33 10.36 11.03
N ARG A 311 8.06 9.30 10.77
CA ARG A 311 7.57 8.14 10.03
C ARG A 311 6.48 7.35 10.78
N ARG A 312 6.68 7.08 12.08
CA ARG A 312 5.84 6.17 12.88
C ARG A 312 4.64 6.86 13.50
N ASP A 313 4.85 8.05 14.10
CA ASP A 313 3.83 8.75 14.87
C ASP A 313 3.03 9.73 14.01
N PHE A 314 3.64 10.25 12.93
CA PHE A 314 3.06 11.29 12.08
C PHE A 314 2.84 10.82 10.63
N ASN A 315 3.13 9.55 10.34
CA ASN A 315 2.92 8.90 9.03
C ASN A 315 3.60 9.62 7.84
N ILE A 316 4.77 10.20 8.07
CA ILE A 316 5.59 10.80 7.03
C ILE A 316 6.41 9.71 6.34
N HIS A 317 6.24 9.57 5.02
CA HIS A 317 6.97 8.60 4.21
C HIS A 317 7.80 9.25 3.08
N ASP A 318 7.69 10.57 2.93
CA ASP A 318 8.49 11.31 1.94
C ASP A 318 9.97 11.27 2.35
N PRO A 319 10.86 10.71 1.49
CA PRO A 319 12.26 10.52 1.81
C PRO A 319 13.01 11.84 2.00
N ASP A 320 12.62 12.91 1.28
CA ASP A 320 13.28 14.21 1.37
C ASP A 320 13.00 14.84 2.74
N ILE A 321 11.74 14.77 3.21
CA ILE A 321 11.35 15.27 4.54
C ILE A 321 12.08 14.48 5.64
N LEU A 322 12.07 13.15 5.56
CA LEU A 322 12.75 12.31 6.55
C LEU A 322 14.25 12.54 6.58
N GLN A 323 14.88 12.76 5.42
CA GLN A 323 16.31 13.08 5.32
C GLN A 323 16.61 14.43 5.95
N ALA A 324 15.84 15.46 5.65
CA ALA A 324 16.03 16.80 6.22
C ALA A 324 15.90 16.78 7.74
N ILE A 325 14.91 16.05 8.30
CA ILE A 325 14.80 15.86 9.75
C ILE A 325 16.01 15.11 10.31
N ARG A 326 16.45 14.04 9.64
CA ARG A 326 17.54 13.17 10.11
C ARG A 326 18.86 13.89 10.24
N TYR A 327 19.15 14.83 9.33
CA TYR A 327 20.46 15.46 9.23
C TYR A 327 20.49 16.93 9.61
N HIS A 328 19.38 17.49 10.12
CA HIS A 328 19.30 18.93 10.43
C HIS A 328 20.35 19.42 11.43
N THR A 329 20.84 18.54 12.33
CA THR A 329 21.83 18.90 13.36
C THR A 329 23.27 18.81 12.85
N THR A 330 23.58 17.81 12.04
CA THR A 330 24.96 17.51 11.61
C THR A 330 25.25 17.91 10.17
N GLY A 331 24.21 18.00 9.34
CA GLY A 331 24.38 17.93 7.88
C GLY A 331 24.92 16.56 7.45
N HIS A 332 25.28 16.45 6.19
CA HIS A 332 25.97 15.28 5.60
C HIS A 332 26.57 15.63 4.24
N GLY A 333 27.40 14.74 3.68
CA GLY A 333 28.14 15.00 2.44
C GLY A 333 27.31 15.10 1.14
N ASN A 334 26.01 14.84 1.18
CA ASN A 334 25.13 14.89 -0.01
C ASN A 334 23.81 15.62 0.31
N MET A 335 23.90 16.83 0.89
CA MET A 335 22.74 17.60 1.27
C MET A 335 21.95 18.09 0.06
N THR A 336 20.64 17.84 0.08
CA THR A 336 19.68 18.46 -0.84
C THR A 336 19.45 19.94 -0.44
N MET A 337 18.77 20.71 -1.30
CA MET A 337 18.40 22.06 -0.94
C MET A 337 17.46 22.10 0.27
N LEU A 338 16.57 21.12 0.41
CA LEU A 338 15.70 21.01 1.60
C LEU A 338 16.50 20.76 2.89
N ASP A 339 17.51 19.89 2.84
CA ASP A 339 18.41 19.68 3.99
C ASP A 339 19.10 20.98 4.42
N LYS A 340 19.62 21.72 3.43
CA LYS A 340 20.29 23.02 3.65
C LYS A 340 19.33 24.04 4.27
N ILE A 341 18.09 24.10 3.79
CA ILE A 341 17.05 25.00 4.30
C ILE A 341 16.70 24.69 5.76
N ILE A 342 16.45 23.42 6.10
CA ILE A 342 16.06 23.04 7.46
C ILE A 342 17.20 23.27 8.44
N MET A 343 18.42 22.89 8.08
CA MET A 343 19.61 23.12 8.90
C MET A 343 19.87 24.62 9.12
N LEU A 344 19.76 25.45 8.07
CA LEU A 344 19.94 26.89 8.20
C LEU A 344 18.82 27.54 9.00
N ALA A 345 17.56 27.15 8.75
CA ALA A 345 16.41 27.67 9.49
C ALA A 345 16.53 27.43 11.00
N ASP A 346 17.01 26.23 11.41
CA ASP A 346 17.29 25.95 12.82
C ASP A 346 18.38 26.89 13.39
N TYR A 347 19.40 27.23 12.62
CA TYR A 347 20.45 28.17 13.07
C TYR A 347 19.95 29.59 13.22
N ILE A 348 19.11 30.12 12.30
CA ILE A 348 18.81 31.55 12.17
C ILE A 348 17.39 31.95 12.51
N GLU A 349 16.58 31.03 13.07
CA GLU A 349 15.19 31.33 13.43
C GLU A 349 15.05 32.63 14.25
N PRO A 350 13.94 33.38 14.12
CA PRO A 350 13.84 34.75 14.62
C PRO A 350 13.97 34.90 16.13
N TYR A 351 13.64 33.86 16.91
CA TYR A 351 13.72 33.92 18.38
C TYR A 351 15.11 33.56 18.93
N ARG A 352 16.02 33.12 18.11
CA ARG A 352 17.43 32.88 18.48
C ARG A 352 18.18 34.22 18.43
N THR A 353 18.51 34.76 19.59
CA THR A 353 19.08 36.14 19.70
C THR A 353 20.58 36.19 19.89
N SER A 354 21.19 35.11 20.39
CA SER A 354 22.59 35.11 20.77
C SER A 354 23.25 33.74 20.53
N TRP A 355 23.70 33.52 19.31
CA TRP A 355 24.50 32.33 18.99
C TRP A 355 25.37 32.58 17.77
N GLY A 356 26.71 32.42 17.93
CA GLY A 356 27.65 32.56 16.84
C GLY A 356 27.46 33.80 15.97
N PRO A 357 27.79 33.76 14.67
CA PRO A 357 27.63 34.85 13.73
C PRO A 357 26.22 34.93 13.14
N ILE A 358 25.18 34.84 13.97
CA ILE A 358 23.78 34.74 13.53
C ILE A 358 23.35 35.84 12.58
N ASN A 359 23.78 37.12 12.82
CA ASN A 359 23.42 38.23 11.96
C ASN A 359 24.06 38.12 10.58
N GLU A 360 25.29 37.59 10.50
CA GLU A 360 25.97 37.34 9.24
C GLU A 360 25.32 36.19 8.49
N MET A 361 24.96 35.10 9.18
CA MET A 361 24.21 33.99 8.57
C MET A 361 22.86 34.47 8.03
N ARG A 362 22.11 35.29 8.77
CA ARG A 362 20.84 35.89 8.28
C ARG A 362 21.04 36.74 7.03
N ARG A 363 22.15 37.48 6.95
CA ARG A 363 22.50 38.27 5.77
C ARG A 363 22.79 37.39 4.56
N LEU A 364 23.52 36.30 4.76
CA LEU A 364 23.90 35.35 3.72
C LEU A 364 22.74 34.42 3.31
N ALA A 365 21.76 34.20 4.18
CA ALA A 365 20.70 33.21 3.99
C ALA A 365 19.93 33.32 2.66
N LEU A 366 19.87 34.51 2.05
CA LEU A 366 19.20 34.76 0.77
C LEU A 366 20.15 35.02 -0.40
N THR A 367 21.47 35.13 -0.15
CA THR A 367 22.45 35.38 -1.20
C THR A 367 23.35 34.16 -1.45
N ASP A 368 23.72 33.46 -0.39
CA ASP A 368 24.59 32.31 -0.41
C ASP A 368 24.33 31.38 0.79
N ILE A 369 23.44 30.39 0.59
CA ILE A 369 23.08 29.43 1.64
C ILE A 369 24.27 28.56 2.08
N ASN A 370 25.21 28.28 1.16
CA ASN A 370 26.38 27.48 1.47
C ASN A 370 27.31 28.23 2.43
N GLN A 371 27.59 29.51 2.18
CA GLN A 371 28.40 30.34 3.08
C GLN A 371 27.74 30.49 4.46
N ALA A 372 26.41 30.69 4.50
CA ALA A 372 25.70 30.73 5.78
C ALA A 372 25.86 29.43 6.57
N LEU A 373 25.74 28.28 5.91
CA LEU A 373 25.90 26.97 6.54
C LEU A 373 27.36 26.68 6.95
N ILE A 374 28.35 27.10 6.15
CA ILE A 374 29.76 27.00 6.51
C ILE A 374 30.04 27.72 7.84
N LEU A 375 29.52 28.94 8.00
CA LEU A 375 29.65 29.70 9.23
C LEU A 375 29.00 28.99 10.42
N GLY A 376 27.75 28.53 10.27
CA GLY A 376 27.01 27.82 11.31
C GLY A 376 27.69 26.51 11.71
N THR A 377 28.09 25.69 10.74
CA THR A 377 28.76 24.40 10.98
C THR A 377 30.10 24.58 11.67
N LYS A 378 30.90 25.59 11.27
CA LYS A 378 32.17 25.91 11.96
C LYS A 378 31.94 26.31 13.42
N CYS A 379 30.88 27.09 13.71
CA CYS A 379 30.53 27.46 15.07
C CYS A 379 30.14 26.23 15.90
N THR A 380 29.29 25.35 15.37
CA THR A 380 28.90 24.11 16.05
C THR A 380 30.11 23.23 16.34
N ILE A 381 31.01 23.02 15.36
CA ILE A 381 32.23 22.24 15.54
C ILE A 381 33.11 22.83 16.65
N LYS A 382 33.28 24.16 16.67
CA LYS A 382 34.06 24.84 17.69
C LYS A 382 33.43 24.68 19.08
N GLU A 383 32.13 24.83 19.22
CA GLU A 383 31.42 24.62 20.49
C GLU A 383 31.60 23.17 21.02
N GLU A 384 31.45 22.17 20.16
CA GLU A 384 31.63 20.78 20.55
C GLU A 384 33.10 20.49 20.99
N GLN A 385 34.08 21.10 20.30
CA GLN A 385 35.48 21.03 20.70
C GLN A 385 35.74 21.68 22.07
N GLU A 386 35.19 22.87 22.31
CA GLU A 386 35.30 23.59 23.59
C GLU A 386 34.66 22.80 24.75
N LEU A 387 33.62 22.04 24.48
CA LEU A 387 32.93 21.17 25.42
C LEU A 387 33.59 19.78 25.56
N GLY A 388 34.67 19.52 24.83
CA GLY A 388 35.36 18.22 24.84
C GLY A 388 34.54 17.08 24.28
N ARG A 389 33.56 17.36 23.43
CA ARG A 389 32.67 16.38 22.81
C ARG A 389 33.20 15.94 21.45
N PRO A 390 32.98 14.67 21.05
CA PRO A 390 33.37 14.20 19.73
C PRO A 390 32.56 14.86 18.64
N ILE A 391 33.24 15.28 17.58
CA ILE A 391 32.60 15.83 16.38
C ILE A 391 32.11 14.65 15.52
N HIS A 392 30.82 14.65 15.16
CA HIS A 392 30.29 13.61 14.31
C HIS A 392 30.90 13.69 12.89
N PRO A 393 31.31 12.56 12.26
CA PRO A 393 31.89 12.54 10.92
C PRO A 393 31.02 13.24 9.86
N TRP A 394 29.71 13.16 9.97
CA TRP A 394 28.78 13.83 9.05
C TRP A 394 28.95 15.37 9.03
N SER A 395 29.23 15.99 10.16
CA SER A 395 29.47 17.45 10.21
C SER A 395 30.75 17.84 9.48
N LEU A 396 31.80 17.00 9.55
CA LEU A 396 33.03 17.22 8.81
C LEU A 396 32.83 17.02 7.30
N ASP A 397 32.06 16.00 6.92
CA ASP A 397 31.71 15.75 5.52
C ASP A 397 30.85 16.86 4.93
N ALA A 398 29.85 17.35 5.68
CA ALA A 398 29.03 18.50 5.30
C ALA A 398 29.91 19.74 5.04
N LEU A 399 30.80 20.07 5.99
CA LEU A 399 31.69 21.21 5.86
C LEU A 399 32.62 21.08 4.65
N ARG A 400 33.17 19.88 4.41
CA ARG A 400 34.07 19.61 3.29
C ARG A 400 33.36 19.82 1.93
N VAL A 401 32.11 19.37 1.80
CA VAL A 401 31.34 19.48 0.55
C VAL A 401 30.93 20.93 0.32
N LEU A 402 30.37 21.60 1.34
CA LEU A 402 29.97 23.00 1.23
C LEU A 402 31.13 23.88 0.82
N THR A 403 32.34 23.68 1.39
CA THR A 403 33.55 24.45 1.04
C THR A 403 34.02 24.20 -0.40
N LYS A 404 33.82 22.99 -0.96
CA LYS A 404 34.17 22.68 -2.35
C LYS A 404 33.17 23.22 -3.36
N GLU A 405 31.91 23.26 -3.04
CA GLU A 405 30.85 23.86 -3.87
C GLU A 405 31.05 25.37 -4.01
N ASP A 406 31.53 26.01 -2.95
CA ASP A 406 31.81 27.45 -2.89
C ASP A 406 33.02 27.88 -3.78
N THR A 407 33.90 26.98 -4.10
CA THR A 407 35.10 27.25 -4.96
C THR A 407 34.85 27.02 -6.44
N ARG A 408 33.65 26.68 -6.84
CA ARG A 408 33.22 26.52 -8.25
C ARG A 408 32.27 27.63 -8.67
#